data_52fc0b099265d30932341385d5b750a3
#
_entry.id   52fc0b099265d30932341385d5b750a3
#
_cell.length_a   1.000
_cell.length_b   1.000
_cell.length_c   1.000
_cell.angle_alpha   90.00
_cell.angle_beta   90.00
_cell.angle_gamma   90.00
#
_symmetry.space_group_name_H-M   'P 1'
#
loop_
_entity.id
_entity.type
_entity.pdbx_description
1 polymer ?
#
loop_
_entity_poly.entity_id
_entity_poly.type
_entity_poly.pdbx_seq_one_letter_code
_entity_poly.pdbx_strand_id
1 'polypeptide(L)'
;MIEKNGKGAAYMNEIIPATEKDIPELMAMIHEIYDAIPIKEWFCLNSDEAVIGYMTTGGFALKVMCDGKPAGVFIARTRELGEENIGYDLKFDEEQRKLSAHMEIAMVREEYRGQGLQRIMMEKAEEILKEQGFRYLLGTAHPDNAASVNTFLKLQYEQMMTKEKYGGMKRSIFCKEI
;
A
#
# COMPACT_ATOMS: atom_id res chain seq x y z
N MET A 1 17.01 -1.62 11.51
CA MET A 1 17.50 -0.21 11.42
C MET A 1 16.94 0.55 12.62
N ILE A 2 17.80 1.16 13.42
CA ILE A 2 17.40 1.86 14.65
C ILE A 2 17.36 3.36 14.30
N GLU A 3 16.18 3.93 14.12
CA GLU A 3 16.03 5.39 14.01
C GLU A 3 15.64 5.96 15.38
N LYS A 4 16.41 6.93 15.85
CA LYS A 4 16.11 7.66 17.09
C LYS A 4 15.15 8.79 16.80
N ASN A 5 13.93 8.70 17.31
CA ASN A 5 13.03 9.85 17.39
C ASN A 5 13.24 10.62 18.69
N GLY A 6 13.06 11.96 18.64
CA GLY A 6 13.38 12.92 19.69
C GLY A 6 12.70 12.77 21.06
N LYS A 7 12.26 11.57 21.44
CA LYS A 7 11.76 11.18 22.78
C LYS A 7 12.47 9.98 23.37
N GLY A 8 13.67 9.65 22.92
CA GLY A 8 14.60 8.81 23.69
C GLY A 8 14.33 7.30 23.71
N ALA A 9 13.29 6.78 23.10
CA ALA A 9 13.06 5.35 22.93
C ALA A 9 13.33 4.92 21.47
N ALA A 10 14.23 3.97 21.25
CA ALA A 10 14.39 3.34 19.95
C ALA A 10 13.29 2.29 19.80
N TYR A 11 12.30 2.54 18.93
CA TYR A 11 11.30 1.53 18.60
C TYR A 11 11.97 0.43 17.77
N MET A 12 11.76 -0.82 18.17
CA MET A 12 12.10 -1.97 17.31
C MET A 12 10.96 -2.15 16.32
N ASN A 13 11.15 -1.67 15.10
CA ASN A 13 10.19 -1.85 14.02
C ASN A 13 10.50 -3.16 13.29
N GLU A 14 9.54 -4.07 13.25
CA GLU A 14 9.66 -5.34 12.55
C GLU A 14 8.57 -5.42 11.48
N ILE A 15 8.96 -5.75 10.24
CA ILE A 15 8.03 -5.99 9.15
C ILE A 15 7.90 -7.48 8.96
N ILE A 16 6.68 -7.98 9.13
CA ILE A 16 6.38 -9.40 9.13
C ILE A 16 5.31 -9.69 8.06
N PRO A 17 5.48 -10.75 7.24
CA PRO A 17 4.39 -11.24 6.41
C PRO A 17 3.16 -11.58 7.27
N ALA A 18 2.01 -11.10 6.86
CA ALA A 18 0.76 -11.45 7.53
C ALA A 18 0.30 -12.85 7.11
N THR A 19 -0.39 -13.53 8.01
CA THR A 19 -1.01 -14.83 7.79
C THR A 19 -2.53 -14.73 7.90
N GLU A 20 -3.25 -15.76 7.51
CA GLU A 20 -4.71 -15.79 7.64
C GLU A 20 -5.19 -15.55 9.09
N LYS A 21 -4.39 -15.92 10.08
CA LYS A 21 -4.70 -15.68 11.51
C LYS A 21 -4.69 -14.20 11.89
N ASP A 22 -3.98 -13.39 11.12
CA ASP A 22 -3.86 -11.94 11.35
C ASP A 22 -5.03 -11.16 10.74
N ILE A 23 -5.79 -11.76 9.81
CA ILE A 23 -6.85 -11.08 9.04
C ILE A 23 -7.85 -10.34 9.95
N PRO A 24 -8.42 -10.93 11.00
CA PRO A 24 -9.38 -10.22 11.84
C PRO A 24 -8.79 -8.95 12.49
N GLU A 25 -7.54 -9.01 12.98
CA GLU A 25 -6.85 -7.87 13.59
C GLU A 25 -6.52 -6.80 12.53
N LEU A 26 -6.04 -7.21 11.35
CA LEU A 26 -5.71 -6.29 10.26
C LEU A 26 -6.94 -5.60 9.71
N MET A 27 -8.06 -6.31 9.54
CA MET A 27 -9.32 -5.70 9.11
C MET A 27 -9.83 -4.68 10.13
N ALA A 28 -9.81 -5.01 11.42
CA ALA A 28 -10.18 -4.07 12.48
C ALA A 28 -9.29 -2.81 12.45
N MET A 29 -7.99 -2.97 12.25
CA MET A 29 -7.04 -1.85 12.12
C MET A 29 -7.30 -1.01 10.85
N ILE A 30 -7.59 -1.64 9.72
CA ILE A 30 -7.93 -0.94 8.48
C ILE A 30 -9.17 -0.06 8.68
N HIS A 31 -10.23 -0.59 9.29
CA HIS A 31 -11.44 0.17 9.59
C HIS A 31 -11.17 1.31 10.58
N GLU A 32 -10.45 1.03 11.67
CA GLU A 32 -10.06 2.04 12.66
C GLU A 32 -9.33 3.22 12.00
N ILE A 33 -8.34 2.92 11.15
CA ILE A 33 -7.55 3.96 10.46
C ILE A 33 -8.42 4.68 9.42
N TYR A 34 -9.23 3.94 8.66
CA TYR A 34 -10.12 4.53 7.66
C TYR A 34 -11.13 5.49 8.30
N ASP A 35 -11.73 5.10 9.42
CA ASP A 35 -12.70 5.93 10.14
C ASP A 35 -12.08 7.22 10.65
N ALA A 36 -10.81 7.19 11.02
CA ALA A 36 -10.05 8.34 11.46
C ALA A 36 -9.55 9.26 10.33
N ILE A 37 -9.67 8.87 9.04
CA ILE A 37 -9.30 9.73 7.92
C ILE A 37 -10.26 10.92 7.82
N PRO A 38 -9.76 12.17 7.95
CA PRO A 38 -10.63 13.35 7.97
C PRO A 38 -11.25 13.65 6.59
N ILE A 39 -10.55 13.31 5.51
CA ILE A 39 -11.00 13.51 4.12
C ILE A 39 -11.15 12.14 3.48
N LYS A 40 -12.38 11.64 3.42
CA LYS A 40 -12.67 10.27 2.93
C LYS A 40 -12.25 10.04 1.48
N GLU A 41 -12.27 11.06 0.65
CA GLU A 41 -11.81 11.01 -0.74
C GLU A 41 -10.32 10.65 -0.89
N TRP A 42 -9.53 10.82 0.18
CA TRP A 42 -8.10 10.46 0.15
C TRP A 42 -7.88 8.96 0.05
N PHE A 43 -8.84 8.16 0.47
CA PHE A 43 -8.74 6.72 0.44
C PHE A 43 -10.01 6.07 -0.13
N CYS A 44 -9.85 5.17 -1.09
CA CYS A 44 -10.93 4.33 -1.60
C CYS A 44 -10.81 2.96 -0.97
N LEU A 45 -11.64 2.68 0.04
CA LEU A 45 -11.67 1.37 0.67
C LEU A 45 -12.64 0.46 -0.10
N ASN A 46 -12.14 -0.68 -0.55
CA ASN A 46 -12.94 -1.74 -1.14
C ASN A 46 -13.75 -2.49 -0.07
N SER A 47 -14.68 -3.36 -0.50
CA SER A 47 -15.42 -4.22 0.43
C SER A 47 -14.48 -5.12 1.24
N ASP A 48 -14.91 -5.53 2.43
CA ASP A 48 -14.12 -6.42 3.30
C ASP A 48 -13.77 -7.73 2.58
N GLU A 49 -14.71 -8.29 1.81
CA GLU A 49 -14.49 -9.49 1.03
C GLU A 49 -13.35 -9.30 0.01
N ALA A 50 -13.32 -8.17 -0.68
CA ALA A 50 -12.26 -7.85 -1.64
C ALA A 50 -10.91 -7.68 -0.93
N VAL A 51 -10.86 -6.93 0.17
CA VAL A 51 -9.62 -6.71 0.93
C VAL A 51 -9.08 -8.02 1.50
N ILE A 52 -9.93 -8.88 2.06
CA ILE A 52 -9.55 -10.23 2.51
C ILE A 52 -9.02 -11.07 1.33
N GLY A 53 -9.69 -10.99 0.18
CA GLY A 53 -9.24 -11.66 -1.03
C GLY A 53 -7.83 -11.23 -1.45
N TYR A 54 -7.50 -9.94 -1.35
CA TYR A 54 -6.15 -9.45 -1.65
C TYR A 54 -5.08 -9.97 -0.68
N MET A 55 -5.44 -10.15 0.59
CA MET A 55 -4.52 -10.69 1.60
C MET A 55 -4.29 -12.21 1.48
N THR A 56 -5.18 -12.93 0.79
CA THR A 56 -5.15 -14.39 0.68
C THR A 56 -4.74 -14.85 -0.71
N THR A 57 -5.69 -14.93 -1.63
CA THR A 57 -5.46 -15.53 -2.97
C THR A 57 -5.06 -14.51 -4.03
N GLY A 58 -5.40 -13.24 -3.85
CA GLY A 58 -5.18 -12.15 -4.81
C GLY A 58 -3.86 -11.40 -4.63
N GLY A 59 -3.08 -11.71 -3.60
CA GLY A 59 -1.84 -11.01 -3.30
C GLY A 59 -1.23 -11.44 -1.97
N PHE A 60 -0.71 -10.48 -1.22
CA PHE A 60 -0.18 -10.71 0.14
C PHE A 60 -0.30 -9.45 1.00
N ALA A 61 -0.17 -9.62 2.30
CA ALA A 61 -0.09 -8.51 3.23
C ALA A 61 1.19 -8.56 4.08
N LEU A 62 1.66 -7.37 4.45
CA LEU A 62 2.70 -7.16 5.46
C LEU A 62 2.10 -6.39 6.63
N LYS A 63 2.54 -6.71 7.84
CA LYS A 63 2.26 -5.90 9.02
C LYS A 63 3.55 -5.33 9.59
N VAL A 64 3.53 -4.09 10.04
CA VAL A 64 4.64 -3.52 10.82
C VAL A 64 4.28 -3.55 12.29
N MET A 65 5.19 -4.11 13.07
CA MET A 65 5.10 -4.19 14.52
C MET A 65 6.00 -3.13 15.15
N CYS A 66 5.49 -2.37 16.10
CA CYS A 66 6.27 -1.44 16.92
C CYS A 66 6.10 -1.84 18.38
N ASP A 67 7.20 -2.20 19.05
CA ASP A 67 7.21 -2.67 20.44
C ASP A 67 6.17 -3.77 20.70
N GLY A 68 6.06 -4.74 19.78
CA GLY A 68 5.16 -5.88 19.88
C GLY A 68 3.70 -5.60 19.57
N LYS A 69 3.35 -4.39 19.09
CA LYS A 69 2.00 -4.01 18.69
C LYS A 69 1.90 -3.74 17.21
N PRO A 70 0.81 -4.14 16.53
CA PRO A 70 0.61 -3.82 15.12
C PRO A 70 0.41 -2.31 14.94
N ALA A 71 1.32 -1.70 14.20
CA ALA A 71 1.35 -0.25 13.95
C ALA A 71 0.84 0.13 12.55
N GLY A 72 0.83 -0.83 11.61
CA GLY A 72 0.37 -0.57 10.26
C GLY A 72 0.28 -1.85 9.43
N VAL A 73 -0.34 -1.70 8.26
CA VAL A 73 -0.57 -2.77 7.29
C VAL A 73 -0.26 -2.27 5.88
N PHE A 74 0.32 -3.15 5.10
CA PHE A 74 0.49 -2.99 3.66
C PHE A 74 -0.12 -4.19 2.94
N ILE A 75 -0.81 -3.96 1.82
CA ILE A 75 -1.37 -5.02 0.97
C ILE A 75 -0.93 -4.77 -0.47
N ALA A 76 -0.36 -5.80 -1.08
CA ALA A 76 -0.12 -5.87 -2.52
C ALA A 76 -1.17 -6.77 -3.18
N ARG A 77 -1.71 -6.32 -4.30
CA ARG A 77 -2.59 -7.11 -5.15
C ARG A 77 -1.82 -7.53 -6.41
N THR A 78 -1.72 -8.86 -6.65
CA THR A 78 -0.85 -9.42 -7.68
C THR A 78 -1.59 -10.14 -8.80
N ARG A 79 -2.89 -10.40 -8.64
CA ARG A 79 -3.67 -11.21 -9.59
C ARG A 79 -4.84 -10.44 -10.20
N GLU A 80 -4.64 -9.14 -10.45
CA GLU A 80 -5.65 -8.32 -11.12
C GLU A 80 -5.36 -8.26 -12.62
N LEU A 81 -6.14 -8.98 -13.40
CA LEU A 81 -6.07 -8.95 -14.87
C LEU A 81 -7.32 -8.33 -15.51
N GLY A 82 -8.34 -8.03 -14.70
CA GLY A 82 -9.58 -7.40 -15.14
C GLY A 82 -9.47 -5.90 -15.38
N GLU A 83 -10.60 -5.27 -15.62
CA GLU A 83 -10.71 -3.84 -15.97
C GLU A 83 -10.19 -2.90 -14.87
N GLU A 84 -10.08 -3.38 -13.64
CA GLU A 84 -9.53 -2.61 -12.52
C GLU A 84 -7.99 -2.56 -12.50
N ASN A 85 -7.32 -3.31 -13.39
CA ASN A 85 -5.88 -3.22 -13.51
C ASN A 85 -5.46 -1.82 -13.96
N ILE A 86 -4.67 -1.12 -13.14
CA ILE A 86 -4.18 0.24 -13.41
C ILE A 86 -3.36 0.29 -14.72
N GLY A 87 -2.79 -0.81 -15.14
CA GLY A 87 -2.06 -0.91 -16.42
C GLY A 87 -2.89 -0.52 -17.65
N TYR A 88 -4.23 -0.64 -17.60
CA TYR A 88 -5.09 -0.14 -18.67
C TYR A 88 -5.01 1.38 -18.80
N ASP A 89 -4.96 2.11 -17.68
CA ASP A 89 -4.80 3.56 -17.69
C ASP A 89 -3.47 3.97 -18.33
N LEU A 90 -2.43 3.13 -18.17
CA LEU A 90 -1.09 3.35 -18.71
C LEU A 90 -0.90 2.78 -20.13
N LYS A 91 -1.96 2.23 -20.73
CA LYS A 91 -1.93 1.55 -22.03
C LYS A 91 -0.95 0.39 -22.10
N PHE A 92 -0.76 -0.30 -20.98
CA PHE A 92 0.04 -1.51 -20.92
C PHE A 92 -0.60 -2.62 -21.75
N ASP A 93 0.22 -3.36 -22.47
CA ASP A 93 -0.22 -4.58 -23.15
C ASP A 93 -0.52 -5.70 -22.13
N GLU A 94 -0.98 -6.85 -22.62
CA GLU A 94 -1.37 -7.97 -21.76
C GLU A 94 -0.19 -8.51 -20.94
N GLU A 95 0.99 -8.59 -21.54
CA GLU A 95 2.20 -9.11 -20.87
C GLU A 95 2.66 -8.13 -19.77
N GLN A 96 2.65 -6.85 -20.04
CA GLN A 96 2.98 -5.84 -19.03
C GLN A 96 1.98 -5.87 -17.86
N ARG A 97 0.67 -6.06 -18.14
CA ARG A 97 -0.34 -6.18 -17.08
C ARG A 97 -0.15 -7.46 -16.24
N LYS A 98 0.23 -8.58 -16.86
CA LYS A 98 0.56 -9.82 -16.13
C LYS A 98 1.76 -9.67 -15.21
N LEU A 99 2.71 -8.82 -15.59
CA LEU A 99 3.91 -8.51 -14.81
C LEU A 99 3.73 -7.31 -13.87
N SER A 100 2.50 -6.83 -13.70
CA SER A 100 2.17 -5.69 -12.83
C SER A 100 1.63 -6.17 -11.49
N ALA A 101 2.05 -5.50 -10.43
CA ALA A 101 1.47 -5.63 -9.09
C ALA A 101 0.97 -4.25 -8.62
N HIS A 102 -0.14 -4.26 -7.86
CA HIS A 102 -0.72 -3.03 -7.31
C HIS A 102 -0.32 -2.86 -5.84
N MET A 103 0.21 -1.69 -5.50
CA MET A 103 0.49 -1.24 -4.14
C MET A 103 -0.85 -0.73 -3.55
N GLU A 104 -1.70 -1.66 -3.11
CA GLU A 104 -3.14 -1.45 -2.93
C GLU A 104 -3.49 -0.67 -1.67
N ILE A 105 -2.98 -1.10 -0.52
CA ILE A 105 -3.23 -0.48 0.77
C ILE A 105 -1.91 -0.27 1.51
N ALA A 106 -1.71 0.93 2.05
CA ALA A 106 -0.61 1.24 2.94
C ALA A 106 -1.12 2.16 4.05
N MET A 107 -1.43 1.60 5.20
CA MET A 107 -2.00 2.31 6.34
C MET A 107 -1.14 2.20 7.58
N VAL A 108 -1.05 3.31 8.33
CA VAL A 108 -0.31 3.40 9.60
C VAL A 108 -1.19 4.09 10.62
N ARG A 109 -1.31 3.51 11.80
CA ARG A 109 -2.02 4.10 12.95
C ARG A 109 -1.46 5.48 13.28
N GLU A 110 -2.32 6.38 13.73
CA GLU A 110 -1.98 7.78 13.91
C GLU A 110 -0.79 8.00 14.85
N GLU A 111 -0.75 7.30 15.96
CA GLU A 111 0.32 7.38 16.96
C GLU A 111 1.70 6.91 16.47
N TYR A 112 1.75 6.17 15.34
CA TYR A 112 2.99 5.70 14.73
C TYR A 112 3.36 6.44 13.43
N ARG A 113 2.58 7.45 13.02
CA ARG A 113 2.87 8.25 11.82
C ARG A 113 4.14 9.09 11.99
N GLY A 114 4.69 9.58 10.89
CA GLY A 114 5.91 10.40 10.89
C GLY A 114 7.21 9.62 11.04
N GLN A 115 7.16 8.28 11.21
CA GLN A 115 8.31 7.40 11.39
C GLN A 115 8.76 6.69 10.10
N GLY A 116 8.15 7.02 8.96
CA GLY A 116 8.47 6.40 7.68
C GLY A 116 7.96 4.96 7.50
N LEU A 117 7.05 4.47 8.37
CA LEU A 117 6.59 3.08 8.36
C LEU A 117 5.93 2.69 7.04
N GLN A 118 5.15 3.58 6.43
CA GLN A 118 4.56 3.33 5.11
C GLN A 118 5.65 3.03 4.08
N ARG A 119 6.71 3.85 4.05
CA ARG A 119 7.81 3.71 3.12
C ARG A 119 8.53 2.37 3.28
N ILE A 120 8.90 2.01 4.51
CA ILE A 120 9.65 0.75 4.76
C ILE A 120 8.81 -0.51 4.47
N MET A 121 7.49 -0.47 4.68
CA MET A 121 6.60 -1.56 4.27
C MET A 121 6.54 -1.69 2.74
N MET A 122 6.47 -0.57 2.02
CA MET A 122 6.48 -0.57 0.55
C MET A 122 7.83 -1.05 0.01
N GLU A 123 8.96 -0.60 0.57
CA GLU A 123 10.31 -1.10 0.21
C GLU A 123 10.38 -2.63 0.37
N LYS A 124 9.87 -3.15 1.49
CA LYS A 124 9.85 -4.61 1.70
C LYS A 124 8.95 -5.35 0.72
N ALA A 125 7.81 -4.76 0.38
CA ALA A 125 6.93 -5.33 -0.63
C ALA A 125 7.56 -5.32 -2.04
N GLU A 126 8.31 -4.28 -2.40
CA GLU A 126 9.05 -4.21 -3.67
C GLU A 126 10.07 -5.35 -3.79
N GLU A 127 10.82 -5.65 -2.72
CA GLU A 127 11.76 -6.78 -2.69
C GLU A 127 11.03 -8.11 -2.97
N ILE A 128 9.92 -8.36 -2.26
CA ILE A 128 9.13 -9.59 -2.42
C ILE A 128 8.56 -9.69 -3.83
N LEU A 129 8.00 -8.60 -4.36
CA LEU A 129 7.41 -8.58 -5.70
C LEU A 129 8.46 -8.81 -6.79
N LYS A 130 9.64 -8.24 -6.63
CA LYS A 130 10.78 -8.47 -7.53
C LYS A 130 11.22 -9.94 -7.53
N GLU A 131 11.33 -10.55 -6.36
CA GLU A 131 11.65 -11.98 -6.23
C GLU A 131 10.58 -12.88 -6.85
N GLN A 132 9.31 -12.45 -6.84
CA GLN A 132 8.19 -13.14 -7.49
C GLN A 132 8.14 -12.92 -9.01
N GLY A 133 9.02 -12.08 -9.57
CA GLY A 133 9.12 -11.85 -11.02
C GLY A 133 8.24 -10.73 -11.56
N PHE A 134 7.63 -9.91 -10.71
CA PHE A 134 6.94 -8.69 -11.15
C PHE A 134 7.95 -7.65 -11.64
N ARG A 135 7.52 -6.84 -12.62
CA ARG A 135 8.35 -5.79 -13.22
C ARG A 135 7.78 -4.40 -13.02
N TYR A 136 6.48 -4.28 -12.93
CA TYR A 136 5.80 -2.99 -12.84
C TYR A 136 5.01 -2.91 -11.54
N LEU A 137 5.33 -1.92 -10.73
CA LEU A 137 4.61 -1.62 -9.50
C LEU A 137 3.72 -0.41 -9.73
N LEU A 138 2.43 -0.60 -9.54
CA LEU A 138 1.41 0.40 -9.82
C LEU A 138 0.71 0.81 -8.52
N GLY A 139 0.37 2.09 -8.39
CA GLY A 139 -0.39 2.55 -7.25
C GLY A 139 -1.08 3.87 -7.52
N THR A 140 -2.02 4.22 -6.66
CA THR A 140 -2.73 5.50 -6.73
C THR A 140 -2.75 6.22 -5.40
N ALA A 141 -2.76 7.55 -5.46
CA ALA A 141 -3.01 8.41 -4.30
C ALA A 141 -3.89 9.60 -4.71
N HIS A 142 -4.68 10.13 -3.76
CA HIS A 142 -5.31 11.42 -3.98
C HIS A 142 -4.21 12.50 -4.12
N PRO A 143 -4.26 13.40 -5.13
CA PRO A 143 -3.19 14.36 -5.36
C PRO A 143 -2.91 15.28 -4.15
N ASP A 144 -3.92 15.58 -3.34
CA ASP A 144 -3.78 16.42 -2.14
C ASP A 144 -3.34 15.61 -0.90
N ASN A 145 -3.26 14.29 -0.97
CA ASN A 145 -2.67 13.47 0.09
C ASN A 145 -1.14 13.48 -0.02
N ALA A 146 -0.55 14.60 0.43
CA ALA A 146 0.88 14.83 0.31
C ALA A 146 1.74 13.72 0.95
N ALA A 147 1.27 13.11 2.03
CA ALA A 147 2.00 12.02 2.69
C ALA A 147 2.14 10.79 1.77
N SER A 148 1.06 10.38 1.13
CA SER A 148 1.06 9.25 0.20
C SER A 148 1.82 9.58 -1.08
N VAL A 149 1.56 10.75 -1.69
CA VAL A 149 2.28 11.22 -2.89
C VAL A 149 3.78 11.26 -2.65
N ASN A 150 4.23 11.88 -1.55
CA ASN A 150 5.64 11.97 -1.21
C ASN A 150 6.28 10.60 -0.94
N THR A 151 5.53 9.64 -0.43
CA THR A 151 6.03 8.27 -0.24
C THR A 151 6.34 7.62 -1.58
N PHE A 152 5.42 7.68 -2.55
CA PHE A 152 5.67 7.18 -3.90
C PHE A 152 6.89 7.86 -4.56
N LEU A 153 6.97 9.19 -4.50
CA LEU A 153 8.08 9.94 -5.11
C LEU A 153 9.44 9.61 -4.45
N LYS A 154 9.50 9.48 -3.12
CA LYS A 154 10.72 9.10 -2.40
C LYS A 154 11.17 7.67 -2.73
N LEU A 155 10.25 6.79 -3.07
CA LEU A 155 10.51 5.43 -3.55
C LEU A 155 10.80 5.37 -5.06
N GLN A 156 10.92 6.54 -5.71
CA GLN A 156 11.25 6.66 -7.13
C GLN A 156 10.16 6.13 -8.08
N TYR A 157 8.89 6.17 -7.65
CA TYR A 157 7.78 5.99 -8.57
C TYR A 157 7.62 7.25 -9.42
N GLU A 158 7.35 7.07 -10.69
CA GLU A 158 6.97 8.15 -11.58
C GLU A 158 5.46 8.42 -11.48
N GLN A 159 5.08 9.67 -11.34
CA GLN A 159 3.68 10.08 -11.47
C GLN A 159 3.33 10.17 -12.95
N MET A 160 2.58 9.21 -13.44
CA MET A 160 2.26 9.05 -14.86
C MET A 160 1.15 10.00 -15.32
N MET A 161 0.10 10.14 -14.51
CA MET A 161 -1.05 11.01 -14.80
C MET A 161 -1.89 11.24 -13.55
N THR A 162 -2.82 12.18 -13.65
CA THR A 162 -3.91 12.37 -12.69
C THR A 162 -5.24 12.30 -13.43
N LYS A 163 -6.18 11.52 -12.95
CA LYS A 163 -7.51 11.34 -13.53
C LYS A 163 -8.55 10.99 -12.46
N GLU A 164 -9.81 11.01 -12.84
CA GLU A 164 -10.89 10.49 -12.00
C GLU A 164 -10.96 8.96 -12.12
N LYS A 165 -11.05 8.30 -10.96
CA LYS A 165 -11.25 6.85 -10.80
C LYS A 165 -12.25 6.58 -9.68
N TYR A 166 -12.64 5.34 -9.52
CA TYR A 166 -13.42 4.87 -8.36
C TYR A 166 -14.67 5.72 -8.06
N GLY A 167 -15.46 6.03 -9.12
CA GLY A 167 -16.68 6.80 -8.97
C GLY A 167 -16.49 8.34 -8.89
N GLY A 168 -15.45 8.88 -9.53
CA GLY A 168 -15.20 10.32 -9.63
C GLY A 168 -14.14 10.87 -8.69
N MET A 169 -13.45 10.01 -7.92
CA MET A 169 -12.37 10.46 -7.05
C MET A 169 -11.11 10.77 -7.86
N LYS A 170 -10.48 11.92 -7.63
CA LYS A 170 -9.19 12.25 -8.24
C LYS A 170 -8.10 11.30 -7.74
N ARG A 171 -7.32 10.75 -8.68
CA ARG A 171 -6.16 9.88 -8.39
C ARG A 171 -4.98 10.24 -9.26
N SER A 172 -3.85 10.51 -8.63
CA SER A 172 -2.55 10.43 -9.28
C SER A 172 -2.17 8.96 -9.40
N ILE A 173 -1.78 8.54 -10.59
CA ILE A 173 -1.33 7.18 -10.89
C ILE A 173 0.19 7.17 -10.90
N PHE A 174 0.76 6.25 -10.17
CA PHE A 174 2.19 6.05 -10.02
C PHE A 174 2.62 4.71 -10.59
N CYS A 175 3.79 4.68 -11.22
CA CYS A 175 4.41 3.48 -11.77
C CYS A 175 5.90 3.45 -11.42
N LYS A 176 6.41 2.26 -11.14
CA LYS A 176 7.84 1.99 -10.98
C LYS A 176 8.18 0.69 -11.68
N GLU A 177 9.19 0.71 -12.53
CA GLU A 177 9.81 -0.52 -13.09
C GLU A 177 10.93 -1.00 -12.16
N ILE A 178 10.93 -2.32 -11.81
CA ILE A 178 11.87 -2.92 -10.85
C ILE A 178 12.67 -4.09 -11.42
#